data_86852e00ad9d40a9e468fbb70cdd3a57
#
_entry.id   86852e00ad9d40a9e468fbb70cdd3a57
#
_cell.length_a   1.000
_cell.length_b   1.000
_cell.length_c   1.000
_cell.angle_alpha   90.00
_cell.angle_beta   90.00
_cell.angle_gamma   90.00
#
_symmetry.space_group_name_H-M   'P 1'
#
loop_
_entity.id
_entity.type
_entity.pdbx_description
1 polymer ?
#
loop_
_entity_poly.entity_id
_entity_poly.type
_entity_poly.pdbx_seq_one_letter_code
_entity_poly.pdbx_strand_id
1 'polypeptide(L)'
;MKHLFPLLAVMAVLCFVSCSEEPQEEFPEVAEDGLLLNDDLIAVRSADGTLSIKNAATGKVTIKDIKLDWTQRSRNDSLAVFCSDNKRGYYNMYTGEIAIPAQYRRAWVFEEGLAAVQKNGNIGFINHKGEVVIDFKYPYHGNPLTDYVFQDGHCIVADTTGKCGIIDKTGRWLIEPEYDCVNAYKEYAIVTKAGVTMQVGYDGTVMNSFVLDAVKELTYTVEERYVTKEGIVGYADRTVSTGLFAYCVGGRYGLMDSHCRRITEPLYKGIEAVNAGMFKATLLDWYSEVILDAKGQVMR
;
A
#
# COMPACT_ATOMS: atom_id res chain seq x y z
N MET A 1 -3.75 -80.66 49.78
CA MET A 1 -3.53 -79.29 50.14
C MET A 1 -2.34 -78.76 49.35
N LYS A 2 -2.53 -77.94 48.45
CA LYS A 2 -1.71 -76.99 47.68
C LYS A 2 -2.20 -76.94 46.20
N HIS A 3 -2.97 -75.93 45.96
CA HIS A 3 -3.49 -75.63 44.65
C HIS A 3 -2.36 -75.05 43.75
N LEU A 4 -2.17 -75.64 42.60
CA LEU A 4 -1.27 -75.15 41.60
C LEU A 4 -2.13 -74.56 40.46
N PHE A 5 -2.06 -73.26 40.28
CA PHE A 5 -2.68 -72.59 39.14
C PHE A 5 -1.77 -72.70 37.89
N PRO A 6 -2.29 -73.05 36.75
CA PRO A 6 -1.50 -72.99 35.52
C PRO A 6 -1.44 -71.55 34.99
N LEU A 7 -0.22 -71.12 34.66
CA LEU A 7 0.13 -69.86 34.05
C LEU A 7 -0.32 -69.89 32.61
N LEU A 8 -1.30 -69.05 32.22
CA LEU A 8 -1.70 -68.81 30.82
C LEU A 8 -0.70 -67.84 30.23
N ALA A 9 0.13 -68.31 29.28
CA ALA A 9 1.01 -67.48 28.48
C ALA A 9 0.19 -66.74 27.43
N VAL A 10 -0.04 -65.46 27.64
CA VAL A 10 -0.57 -64.59 26.61
C VAL A 10 0.58 -64.16 25.71
N MET A 11 0.60 -64.68 24.52
CA MET A 11 1.51 -64.24 23.44
C MET A 11 1.06 -62.88 22.92
N ALA A 12 1.71 -61.83 23.42
CA ALA A 12 1.53 -60.50 22.82
C ALA A 12 2.24 -60.44 21.50
N VAL A 13 1.45 -60.37 20.43
CA VAL A 13 1.95 -60.04 19.07
C VAL A 13 2.26 -58.54 19.12
N LEU A 14 3.54 -58.20 19.20
CA LEU A 14 4.04 -56.85 18.97
C LEU A 14 3.94 -56.56 17.47
N CYS A 15 2.85 -55.91 17.06
CA CYS A 15 2.82 -55.18 15.81
C CYS A 15 3.78 -53.97 15.91
N PHE A 16 4.94 -54.10 15.32
CA PHE A 16 5.77 -52.95 15.03
C PHE A 16 5.06 -52.15 13.93
N VAL A 17 4.26 -51.17 14.36
CA VAL A 17 3.90 -50.06 13.48
C VAL A 17 5.16 -49.22 13.36
N SER A 18 5.85 -49.36 12.24
CA SER A 18 6.86 -48.40 11.81
C SER A 18 6.12 -47.10 11.55
N CYS A 19 6.03 -46.23 12.55
CA CYS A 19 5.81 -44.81 12.28
C CYS A 19 7.07 -44.37 11.56
N SER A 20 6.95 -44.20 10.26
CA SER A 20 7.84 -43.31 9.52
C SER A 20 7.62 -41.92 10.15
N GLU A 21 8.54 -41.48 10.97
CA GLU A 21 8.65 -40.09 11.36
C GLU A 21 8.79 -39.32 10.05
N GLU A 22 7.74 -38.60 9.67
CA GLU A 22 7.87 -37.54 8.68
C GLU A 22 8.98 -36.61 9.21
N PRO A 23 9.94 -36.20 8.37
CA PRO A 23 10.95 -35.27 8.82
C PRO A 23 10.21 -34.02 9.32
N GLN A 24 10.28 -33.77 10.63
CA GLN A 24 9.86 -32.51 11.18
C GLN A 24 10.76 -31.48 10.49
N GLU A 25 10.17 -30.59 9.71
CA GLU A 25 10.85 -29.39 9.26
C GLU A 25 11.27 -28.65 10.53
N GLU A 26 12.54 -28.76 10.90
CA GLU A 26 13.14 -27.94 11.94
C GLU A 26 13.07 -26.50 11.43
N PHE A 27 12.06 -25.77 11.88
CA PHE A 27 12.08 -24.33 11.73
C PHE A 27 13.34 -23.80 12.44
N PRO A 28 14.20 -23.03 11.75
CA PRO A 28 15.38 -22.49 12.38
C PRO A 28 14.98 -21.72 13.64
N GLU A 29 15.61 -22.06 14.79
CA GLU A 29 15.43 -21.28 16.02
C GLU A 29 15.71 -19.82 15.70
N VAL A 30 14.67 -19.01 15.68
CA VAL A 30 14.81 -17.55 15.56
C VAL A 30 15.43 -17.11 16.88
N ALA A 31 16.69 -16.66 16.84
CA ALA A 31 17.35 -16.10 18.02
C ALA A 31 16.42 -15.03 18.64
N GLU A 32 16.35 -14.96 19.97
CA GLU A 32 15.39 -14.11 20.72
C GLU A 32 15.32 -12.64 20.26
N ASP A 33 16.31 -12.15 19.50
CA ASP A 33 16.41 -10.80 18.95
C ASP A 33 16.37 -10.73 17.41
N GLY A 34 15.91 -11.79 16.73
CA GLY A 34 15.84 -11.86 15.28
C GLY A 34 14.45 -11.50 14.75
N LEU A 35 14.38 -10.64 13.71
CA LEU A 35 13.18 -10.36 12.96
C LEU A 35 13.15 -11.18 11.68
N LEU A 36 12.17 -12.03 11.52
CA LEU A 36 11.94 -12.75 10.27
C LEU A 36 11.50 -11.75 9.18
N LEU A 37 12.28 -11.64 8.12
CA LEU A 37 11.95 -10.79 6.97
C LEU A 37 11.14 -11.56 5.93
N ASN A 38 11.47 -12.83 5.73
CA ASN A 38 10.76 -13.83 4.92
C ASN A 38 11.25 -15.24 5.33
N ASP A 39 10.85 -16.28 4.63
CA ASP A 39 11.18 -17.69 4.94
C ASP A 39 12.70 -17.96 4.94
N ASP A 40 13.49 -17.20 4.18
CA ASP A 40 14.93 -17.41 4.01
C ASP A 40 15.81 -16.38 4.73
N LEU A 41 15.25 -15.24 5.13
CA LEU A 41 16.02 -14.10 5.63
C LEU A 41 15.57 -13.64 7.01
N ILE A 42 16.54 -13.46 7.88
CA ILE A 42 16.35 -12.87 9.20
C ILE A 42 17.21 -11.62 9.37
N ALA A 43 16.67 -10.61 10.06
CA ALA A 43 17.41 -9.45 10.53
C ALA A 43 17.76 -9.67 12.01
N VAL A 44 19.06 -9.70 12.32
CA VAL A 44 19.56 -9.91 13.68
C VAL A 44 20.09 -8.59 14.22
N ARG A 45 19.69 -8.24 15.42
CA ARG A 45 20.12 -7.01 16.09
C ARG A 45 21.50 -7.17 16.71
N SER A 46 22.37 -6.21 16.49
CA SER A 46 23.66 -6.07 17.15
C SER A 46 23.53 -5.28 18.44
N ALA A 47 24.55 -5.36 19.33
CA ALA A 47 24.53 -4.69 20.63
C ALA A 47 24.46 -3.15 20.52
N ASP A 48 24.91 -2.57 19.43
CA ASP A 48 24.83 -1.12 19.13
C ASP A 48 23.47 -0.69 18.53
N GLY A 49 22.53 -1.64 18.37
CA GLY A 49 21.20 -1.40 17.83
C GLY A 49 21.11 -1.41 16.31
N THR A 50 22.21 -1.66 15.61
CA THR A 50 22.19 -1.90 14.16
C THR A 50 21.66 -3.31 13.85
N LEU A 51 21.33 -3.58 12.59
CA LEU A 51 20.84 -4.86 12.12
C LEU A 51 21.78 -5.44 11.06
N SER A 52 21.86 -6.75 11.07
CA SER A 52 22.49 -7.51 9.99
C SER A 52 21.47 -8.43 9.36
N ILE A 53 21.38 -8.46 8.04
CA ILE A 53 20.55 -9.42 7.30
C ILE A 53 21.38 -10.67 7.03
N LYS A 54 20.85 -11.83 7.39
CA LYS A 54 21.47 -13.11 7.12
C LYS A 54 20.46 -14.14 6.60
N ASN A 55 20.95 -15.08 5.84
CA ASN A 55 20.15 -16.24 5.45
C ASN A 55 19.94 -17.14 6.67
N ALA A 56 18.72 -17.51 6.94
CA ALA A 56 18.31 -18.27 8.14
C ALA A 56 18.92 -19.68 8.14
N ALA A 57 18.94 -20.35 7.00
CA ALA A 57 19.43 -21.73 6.89
C ALA A 57 20.96 -21.84 6.90
N THR A 58 21.65 -20.91 6.22
CA THR A 58 23.11 -20.99 6.06
C THR A 58 23.88 -20.12 7.04
N GLY A 59 23.22 -19.20 7.74
CA GLY A 59 23.85 -18.19 8.58
C GLY A 59 24.69 -17.16 7.82
N LYS A 60 24.72 -17.21 6.47
CA LYS A 60 25.48 -16.26 5.65
C LYS A 60 24.93 -14.85 5.81
N VAL A 61 25.78 -13.92 6.27
CA VAL A 61 25.43 -12.51 6.38
C VAL A 61 25.57 -11.86 5.01
N THR A 62 24.51 -11.18 4.56
CA THR A 62 24.44 -10.49 3.27
C THR A 62 24.61 -8.99 3.41
N ILE A 63 24.07 -8.40 4.48
CA ILE A 63 24.20 -6.96 4.79
C ILE A 63 24.55 -6.83 6.27
N LYS A 64 25.38 -5.84 6.62
CA LYS A 64 25.78 -5.52 7.99
C LYS A 64 25.51 -4.06 8.31
N ASP A 65 25.38 -3.77 9.61
CA ASP A 65 25.41 -2.42 10.19
C ASP A 65 24.38 -1.47 9.57
N ILE A 66 23.17 -1.97 9.35
CA ILE A 66 22.07 -1.21 8.75
C ILE A 66 20.98 -0.88 9.76
N LYS A 67 20.16 0.11 9.41
CA LYS A 67 18.84 0.35 9.98
C LYS A 67 17.79 0.08 8.91
N LEU A 68 16.80 -0.74 9.25
CA LEU A 68 15.65 -0.95 8.37
C LEU A 68 14.68 0.20 8.56
N ASP A 69 14.29 0.80 7.44
CA ASP A 69 13.22 1.78 7.41
C ASP A 69 11.91 1.02 7.16
N TRP A 70 11.20 0.69 8.23
CA TRP A 70 10.08 -0.26 8.27
C TRP A 70 8.92 0.05 7.34
N THR A 71 8.78 1.30 6.97
CA THR A 71 7.63 1.78 6.19
C THR A 71 7.87 1.74 4.69
N GLN A 72 9.06 1.37 4.28
CA GLN A 72 9.55 1.65 2.93
C GLN A 72 9.74 0.39 2.09
N ARG A 73 8.71 -0.42 1.99
CA ARG A 73 8.62 -1.52 1.01
C ARG A 73 7.29 -1.47 0.28
N SER A 74 7.31 -1.59 -1.04
CA SER A 74 6.12 -1.88 -1.82
C SER A 74 5.74 -3.35 -1.68
N ARG A 75 4.45 -3.67 -1.73
CA ARG A 75 3.98 -5.06 -1.84
C ARG A 75 4.18 -5.63 -3.24
N ASN A 76 4.39 -4.76 -4.21
CA ASN A 76 4.46 -5.10 -5.64
C ASN A 76 5.90 -5.13 -6.16
N ASP A 77 6.90 -4.93 -5.29
CA ASP A 77 8.30 -4.86 -5.68
C ASP A 77 9.19 -5.72 -4.78
N SER A 78 10.33 -6.14 -5.33
CA SER A 78 11.32 -6.96 -4.63
C SER A 78 12.35 -6.15 -3.85
N LEU A 79 12.41 -4.84 -4.07
CA LEU A 79 13.39 -3.96 -3.43
C LEU A 79 12.80 -3.20 -2.25
N ALA A 80 13.49 -3.25 -1.13
CA ALA A 80 13.15 -2.50 0.07
C ALA A 80 14.26 -1.52 0.44
N VAL A 81 13.88 -0.41 1.06
CA VAL A 81 14.82 0.62 1.50
C VAL A 81 15.55 0.17 2.77
N PHE A 82 16.84 0.40 2.81
CA PHE A 82 17.65 0.33 4.04
C PHE A 82 18.42 1.63 4.26
N CYS A 83 18.86 1.85 5.48
CA CYS A 83 19.67 3.00 5.87
C CYS A 83 21.01 2.51 6.43
N SER A 84 22.11 3.07 5.92
CA SER A 84 23.46 2.92 6.45
C SER A 84 24.14 4.28 6.42
N ASP A 85 24.82 4.67 7.50
CA ASP A 85 25.52 5.96 7.64
C ASP A 85 24.63 7.18 7.26
N ASN A 86 23.38 7.17 7.72
CA ASN A 86 22.36 8.20 7.41
C ASN A 86 22.04 8.36 5.91
N LYS A 87 22.42 7.41 5.09
CA LYS A 87 22.05 7.33 3.67
C LYS A 87 21.15 6.13 3.42
N ARG A 88 20.34 6.21 2.40
CA ARG A 88 19.43 5.16 1.96
C ARG A 88 19.93 4.50 0.69
N GLY A 89 19.71 3.21 0.63
CA GLY A 89 19.92 2.35 -0.52
C GLY A 89 18.80 1.32 -0.58
N TYR A 90 18.92 0.35 -1.45
CA TYR A 90 17.93 -0.70 -1.62
C TYR A 90 18.58 -2.07 -1.56
N TYR A 91 17.89 -3.01 -0.91
CA TYR A 91 18.26 -4.41 -0.90
C TYR A 91 17.10 -5.25 -1.47
N ASN A 92 17.46 -6.38 -2.03
CA ASN A 92 16.47 -7.34 -2.49
C ASN A 92 15.91 -8.12 -1.30
N MET A 93 14.60 -8.06 -1.09
CA MET A 93 13.92 -8.69 0.06
C MET A 93 13.97 -10.23 0.02
N TYR A 94 14.22 -10.83 -1.14
CA TYR A 94 14.26 -12.29 -1.28
C TYR A 94 15.67 -12.84 -1.16
N THR A 95 16.68 -12.13 -1.70
CA THR A 95 18.08 -12.60 -1.65
C THR A 95 18.87 -12.01 -0.48
N GLY A 96 18.40 -10.92 0.12
CA GLY A 96 19.09 -10.15 1.14
C GLY A 96 20.32 -9.41 0.63
N GLU A 97 20.55 -9.32 -0.67
CA GLU A 97 21.70 -8.66 -1.26
C GLU A 97 21.42 -7.18 -1.53
N ILE A 98 22.48 -6.36 -1.41
CA ILE A 98 22.40 -4.94 -1.77
C ILE A 98 22.22 -4.83 -3.28
N ALA A 99 21.07 -4.27 -3.71
CA ALA A 99 20.79 -3.97 -5.10
C ALA A 99 21.32 -2.58 -5.48
N ILE A 100 21.13 -1.59 -4.62
CA ILE A 100 21.59 -0.22 -4.82
C ILE A 100 22.26 0.25 -3.51
N PRO A 101 23.56 0.60 -3.54
CA PRO A 101 24.29 1.03 -2.35
C PRO A 101 23.66 2.27 -1.68
N ALA A 102 23.85 2.38 -0.36
CA ALA A 102 23.39 3.51 0.42
C ALA A 102 24.12 4.81 0.02
N GLN A 103 23.48 5.68 -0.71
CA GLN A 103 24.06 6.92 -1.23
C GLN A 103 23.09 8.12 -1.21
N TYR A 104 21.79 7.89 -1.04
CA TYR A 104 20.77 8.92 -1.09
C TYR A 104 20.42 9.45 0.30
N ARG A 105 20.09 10.74 0.39
CA ARG A 105 19.62 11.33 1.67
C ARG A 105 18.27 10.79 2.07
N ARG A 106 17.37 10.58 1.09
CA ARG A 106 16.03 9.97 1.23
C ARG A 106 15.83 9.02 0.07
N ALA A 107 14.99 8.02 0.28
CA ALA A 107 14.57 7.08 -0.75
C ALA A 107 13.13 6.66 -0.46
N TRP A 108 12.34 6.47 -1.47
CA TRP A 108 10.96 5.99 -1.41
C TRP A 108 10.87 4.59 -1.98
N VAL A 109 9.73 3.95 -1.80
CA VAL A 109 9.49 2.60 -2.34
C VAL A 109 9.56 2.60 -3.87
N PHE A 110 9.96 1.48 -4.43
CA PHE A 110 9.74 1.22 -5.84
C PHE A 110 8.26 0.96 -6.08
N GLU A 111 7.67 1.67 -7.02
CA GLU A 111 6.35 1.40 -7.54
C GLU A 111 6.36 1.65 -9.04
N GLU A 112 5.68 0.80 -9.79
CA GLU A 112 5.64 0.84 -11.25
C GLU A 112 7.03 0.93 -11.93
N GLY A 113 8.07 0.37 -11.29
CA GLY A 113 9.43 0.29 -11.81
C GLY A 113 10.32 1.51 -11.54
N LEU A 114 9.82 2.52 -10.83
CA LEU A 114 10.57 3.72 -10.45
C LEU A 114 10.52 3.95 -8.94
N ALA A 115 11.60 4.50 -8.40
CA ALA A 115 11.65 5.00 -7.03
C ALA A 115 12.19 6.42 -6.99
N ALA A 116 11.54 7.28 -6.23
CA ALA A 116 12.08 8.59 -5.92
C ALA A 116 13.25 8.49 -4.97
N VAL A 117 14.28 9.29 -5.21
CA VAL A 117 15.45 9.42 -4.34
C VAL A 117 15.87 10.88 -4.23
N GLN A 118 16.40 11.25 -3.07
CA GLN A 118 16.89 12.60 -2.84
C GLN A 118 18.41 12.67 -2.91
N LYS A 119 18.92 13.58 -3.75
CA LYS A 119 20.36 13.93 -3.84
C LYS A 119 20.50 15.44 -3.96
N ASN A 120 21.43 16.03 -3.21
CA ASN A 120 21.73 17.48 -3.24
C ASN A 120 20.47 18.38 -3.03
N GLY A 121 19.55 17.93 -2.18
CA GLY A 121 18.33 18.69 -1.89
C GLY A 121 17.14 18.40 -2.81
N ASN A 122 17.39 17.86 -4.00
CA ASN A 122 16.37 17.61 -5.01
C ASN A 122 15.98 16.13 -5.12
N ILE A 123 14.78 15.89 -5.59
CA ILE A 123 14.22 14.59 -5.94
C ILE A 123 14.46 14.31 -7.41
N GLY A 124 14.91 13.11 -7.68
CA GLY A 124 14.95 12.46 -8.99
C GLY A 124 14.40 11.05 -8.88
N PHE A 125 14.26 10.35 -9.98
CA PHE A 125 13.73 8.99 -10.00
C PHE A 125 14.72 8.04 -10.67
N ILE A 126 14.86 6.86 -10.07
CA ILE A 126 15.77 5.80 -10.53
C ILE A 126 14.99 4.53 -10.86
N ASN A 127 15.58 3.69 -11.71
CA ASN A 127 15.12 2.34 -11.96
C ASN A 127 15.75 1.33 -10.98
N HIS A 128 15.41 0.04 -11.09
CA HIS A 128 15.92 -1.05 -10.24
C HIS A 128 17.45 -1.26 -10.33
N LYS A 129 18.10 -0.73 -11.35
CA LYS A 129 19.57 -0.76 -11.49
C LYS A 129 20.24 0.44 -10.81
N GLY A 130 19.47 1.38 -10.27
CA GLY A 130 19.98 2.64 -9.74
C GLY A 130 20.33 3.67 -10.81
N GLU A 131 19.94 3.45 -12.07
CA GLU A 131 20.13 4.40 -13.16
C GLU A 131 19.08 5.50 -13.06
N VAL A 132 19.52 6.75 -13.25
CA VAL A 132 18.64 7.91 -13.20
C VAL A 132 17.74 7.93 -14.45
N VAL A 133 16.42 7.89 -14.26
CA VAL A 133 15.41 7.97 -15.30
C VAL A 133 14.87 9.40 -15.41
N ILE A 134 14.65 10.05 -14.25
CA ILE A 134 14.23 11.43 -14.17
C ILE A 134 15.25 12.20 -13.33
N ASP A 135 15.82 13.25 -13.87
CA ASP A 135 16.86 14.06 -13.26
C ASP A 135 16.43 14.65 -11.90
N PHE A 136 17.43 14.95 -11.05
CA PHE A 136 17.26 15.58 -9.73
C PHE A 136 16.89 17.06 -9.87
N LYS A 137 15.66 17.34 -10.27
CA LYS A 137 15.18 18.71 -10.55
C LYS A 137 14.03 19.18 -9.66
N TYR A 138 13.34 18.27 -8.97
CA TYR A 138 12.22 18.64 -8.11
C TYR A 138 12.72 18.90 -6.68
N PRO A 139 12.49 20.08 -6.11
CA PRO A 139 12.90 20.36 -4.73
C PRO A 139 12.10 19.49 -3.76
N TYR A 140 12.77 19.02 -2.71
CA TYR A 140 12.09 18.33 -1.63
C TYR A 140 11.42 19.36 -0.70
N HIS A 141 10.13 19.44 -0.77
CA HIS A 141 9.32 20.12 0.21
C HIS A 141 8.82 19.08 1.21
N GLY A 142 9.15 19.09 2.45
CA GLY A 142 8.64 18.14 3.47
C GLY A 142 7.10 18.16 3.62
N ASN A 143 6.40 18.41 2.54
CA ASN A 143 4.96 18.55 2.45
C ASN A 143 4.30 17.18 2.30
N PRO A 144 3.31 16.82 3.16
CA PRO A 144 2.55 15.59 3.02
C PRO A 144 1.71 15.48 1.74
N LEU A 145 1.62 16.57 0.96
CA LEU A 145 0.89 16.58 -0.32
C LEU A 145 1.67 15.96 -1.49
N THR A 146 2.95 15.65 -1.31
CA THR A 146 3.79 15.00 -2.32
C THR A 146 4.29 13.68 -1.76
N ASP A 147 3.79 12.58 -2.26
CA ASP A 147 4.19 11.24 -1.85
C ASP A 147 5.41 10.70 -2.61
N TYR A 148 5.75 11.31 -3.75
CA TYR A 148 6.86 10.92 -4.64
C TYR A 148 6.81 9.45 -5.09
N VAL A 149 5.63 8.85 -5.16
CA VAL A 149 5.41 7.46 -5.59
C VAL A 149 4.52 7.47 -6.83
N PHE A 150 4.91 6.72 -7.86
CA PHE A 150 4.09 6.58 -9.05
C PHE A 150 2.89 5.69 -8.78
N GLN A 151 1.70 6.15 -9.19
CA GLN A 151 0.46 5.39 -9.18
C GLN A 151 -0.30 5.66 -10.48
N ASP A 152 -0.76 4.62 -11.14
CA ASP A 152 -1.45 4.72 -12.45
C ASP A 152 -0.68 5.55 -13.48
N GLY A 153 0.66 5.47 -13.46
CA GLY A 153 1.54 6.23 -14.37
C GLY A 153 1.79 7.68 -13.99
N HIS A 154 1.31 8.16 -12.84
CA HIS A 154 1.36 9.56 -12.39
C HIS A 154 2.12 9.70 -11.08
N CYS A 155 2.80 10.82 -10.89
CA CYS A 155 3.42 11.17 -9.61
C CYS A 155 3.23 12.67 -9.32
N ILE A 156 2.81 13.00 -8.10
CA ILE A 156 2.67 14.37 -7.65
C ILE A 156 4.04 14.87 -7.20
N VAL A 157 4.49 15.97 -7.78
CA VAL A 157 5.72 16.65 -7.40
C VAL A 157 5.47 18.16 -7.28
N ALA A 158 6.35 18.85 -6.58
CA ALA A 158 6.26 20.30 -6.45
C ALA A 158 7.43 20.99 -7.19
N ASP A 159 7.21 22.25 -7.60
CA ASP A 159 8.22 23.12 -8.14
C ASP A 159 8.99 23.88 -7.04
N THR A 160 9.89 24.77 -7.44
CA THR A 160 10.69 25.61 -6.52
C THR A 160 9.88 26.60 -5.71
N THR A 161 8.65 26.89 -6.11
CA THR A 161 7.72 27.79 -5.39
C THR A 161 6.84 27.03 -4.40
N GLY A 162 6.88 25.68 -4.41
CA GLY A 162 6.04 24.81 -3.60
C GLY A 162 4.67 24.52 -4.22
N LYS A 163 4.44 24.94 -5.46
CA LYS A 163 3.23 24.58 -6.20
C LYS A 163 3.33 23.15 -6.71
N CYS A 164 2.23 22.42 -6.58
CA CYS A 164 2.11 21.03 -6.97
C CYS A 164 1.65 20.89 -8.43
N GLY A 165 2.18 19.89 -9.09
CA GLY A 165 1.78 19.41 -10.39
C GLY A 165 1.90 17.90 -10.49
N ILE A 166 1.62 17.35 -11.65
CA ILE A 166 1.69 15.89 -11.90
C ILE A 166 2.61 15.64 -13.09
N ILE A 167 3.51 14.67 -12.92
CA ILE A 167 4.41 14.21 -13.98
C ILE A 167 4.08 12.79 -14.41
N ASP A 168 4.44 12.46 -15.66
CA ASP A 168 4.49 11.10 -16.16
C ASP A 168 5.84 10.43 -15.82
N LYS A 169 5.99 9.15 -16.16
CA LYS A 169 7.20 8.34 -15.90
C LYS A 169 8.44 8.80 -16.68
N THR A 170 8.30 9.73 -17.62
CA THR A 170 9.42 10.36 -18.31
C THR A 170 9.84 11.67 -17.66
N GLY A 171 9.11 12.13 -16.66
CA GLY A 171 9.32 13.41 -15.98
C GLY A 171 8.76 14.62 -16.74
N ARG A 172 7.86 14.38 -17.69
CA ARG A 172 7.10 15.42 -18.39
C ARG A 172 5.87 15.77 -17.57
N TRP A 173 5.56 17.06 -17.49
CA TRP A 173 4.34 17.52 -16.86
C TRP A 173 3.10 17.06 -17.64
N LEU A 174 2.18 16.43 -16.94
CA LEU A 174 0.81 16.18 -17.36
C LEU A 174 -0.09 17.31 -16.87
N ILE A 175 0.17 17.77 -15.64
CA ILE A 175 -0.46 18.95 -15.06
C ILE A 175 0.66 19.84 -14.54
N GLU A 176 0.76 21.07 -15.06
CA GLU A 176 1.79 22.03 -14.68
C GLU A 176 1.72 22.40 -13.19
N PRO A 177 2.85 22.72 -12.53
CA PRO A 177 2.92 22.98 -11.11
C PRO A 177 2.42 24.38 -10.75
N GLU A 178 1.13 24.60 -10.77
CA GLU A 178 0.51 25.88 -10.44
C GLU A 178 -0.53 25.80 -9.30
N TYR A 179 -0.70 24.63 -8.70
CA TYR A 179 -1.75 24.37 -7.73
C TYR A 179 -1.22 24.32 -6.30
N ASP A 180 -2.07 24.74 -5.34
CA ASP A 180 -1.77 24.71 -3.90
C ASP A 180 -1.87 23.27 -3.37
N CYS A 181 -2.77 22.47 -3.96
CA CYS A 181 -3.02 21.08 -3.61
C CYS A 181 -3.43 20.30 -4.86
N VAL A 182 -3.00 19.06 -4.94
CA VAL A 182 -3.32 18.12 -6.00
C VAL A 182 -3.66 16.76 -5.38
N ASN A 183 -4.77 16.17 -5.80
CA ASN A 183 -5.11 14.78 -5.53
C ASN A 183 -5.26 14.07 -6.87
N ALA A 184 -4.39 13.12 -7.15
CA ALA A 184 -4.40 12.36 -8.41
C ALA A 184 -5.34 11.15 -8.29
N TYR A 185 -6.14 10.93 -9.32
CA TYR A 185 -6.96 9.75 -9.54
C TYR A 185 -6.58 9.14 -10.89
N LYS A 186 -7.02 7.93 -11.17
CA LYS A 186 -6.61 7.20 -12.37
C LYS A 186 -6.80 7.97 -13.68
N GLU A 187 -7.91 8.69 -13.84
CA GLU A 187 -8.30 9.33 -15.09
C GLU A 187 -8.34 10.87 -15.01
N TYR A 188 -8.21 11.45 -13.83
CA TYR A 188 -8.30 12.89 -13.59
C TYR A 188 -7.59 13.28 -12.29
N ALA A 189 -7.42 14.56 -12.07
CA ALA A 189 -6.98 15.11 -10.80
C ALA A 189 -8.00 16.12 -10.25
N ILE A 190 -8.07 16.21 -8.92
CA ILE A 190 -8.71 17.31 -8.23
C ILE A 190 -7.60 18.24 -7.77
N VAL A 191 -7.66 19.49 -8.21
CA VAL A 191 -6.65 20.49 -7.94
C VAL A 191 -7.26 21.71 -7.28
N THR A 192 -6.51 22.36 -6.40
CA THR A 192 -6.94 23.61 -5.74
C THR A 192 -5.95 24.72 -6.07
N LYS A 193 -6.46 25.85 -6.53
CA LYS A 193 -5.70 27.07 -6.83
C LYS A 193 -6.44 28.28 -6.29
N ALA A 194 -5.78 29.04 -5.42
CA ALA A 194 -6.35 30.25 -4.79
C ALA A 194 -7.73 30.00 -4.15
N GLY A 195 -7.89 28.86 -3.47
CA GLY A 195 -9.14 28.47 -2.80
C GLY A 195 -10.24 27.96 -3.72
N VAL A 196 -10.00 27.89 -5.04
CA VAL A 196 -10.93 27.30 -5.99
C VAL A 196 -10.49 25.87 -6.31
N THR A 197 -11.37 24.92 -6.05
CA THR A 197 -11.15 23.52 -6.37
C THR A 197 -11.72 23.20 -7.75
N MET A 198 -10.90 22.57 -8.56
CA MET A 198 -11.23 22.21 -9.93
C MET A 198 -10.92 20.73 -10.16
N GLN A 199 -11.62 20.17 -11.10
CA GLN A 199 -11.40 18.86 -11.63
C GLN A 199 -10.80 18.99 -13.00
N VAL A 200 -9.63 18.40 -13.22
CA VAL A 200 -8.87 18.53 -14.46
C VAL A 200 -8.51 17.14 -14.99
N GLY A 201 -8.64 16.96 -16.29
CA GLY A 201 -8.08 15.81 -16.99
C GLY A 201 -6.56 15.93 -17.11
N TYR A 202 -5.88 14.80 -17.37
CA TYR A 202 -4.43 14.79 -17.58
C TYR A 202 -3.99 15.40 -18.92
N ASP A 203 -4.93 15.81 -19.74
CA ASP A 203 -4.72 16.67 -20.94
C ASP A 203 -4.79 18.16 -20.62
N GLY A 204 -4.97 18.53 -19.34
CA GLY A 204 -5.15 19.90 -18.89
C GLY A 204 -6.56 20.46 -19.02
N THR A 205 -7.53 19.68 -19.50
CA THR A 205 -8.91 20.12 -19.65
C THR A 205 -9.58 20.30 -18.31
N VAL A 206 -10.13 21.49 -18.03
CA VAL A 206 -10.96 21.72 -16.85
C VAL A 206 -12.32 21.07 -17.07
N MET A 207 -12.58 19.99 -16.32
CA MET A 207 -13.86 19.24 -16.42
C MET A 207 -14.96 19.91 -15.61
N ASN A 208 -14.63 20.41 -14.42
CA ASN A 208 -15.54 21.16 -13.54
C ASN A 208 -14.74 22.22 -12.78
N SER A 209 -15.26 23.45 -12.79
CA SER A 209 -14.75 24.55 -11.96
C SER A 209 -15.82 24.99 -10.96
N PHE A 210 -15.84 24.35 -9.81
CA PHE A 210 -16.71 24.74 -8.70
C PHE A 210 -15.94 24.51 -7.40
N VAL A 211 -16.35 25.19 -6.34
CA VAL A 211 -15.75 24.97 -5.02
C VAL A 211 -16.22 23.61 -4.51
N LEU A 212 -15.37 22.60 -4.60
CA LEU A 212 -15.54 21.32 -3.95
C LEU A 212 -14.89 21.37 -2.57
N ASP A 213 -15.68 21.13 -1.53
CA ASP A 213 -15.16 21.02 -0.18
C ASP A 213 -14.45 19.67 0.03
N ALA A 214 -15.00 18.61 -0.55
CA ALA A 214 -14.48 17.26 -0.48
C ALA A 214 -14.99 16.36 -1.61
N VAL A 215 -14.20 15.31 -1.89
CA VAL A 215 -14.61 14.17 -2.73
C VAL A 215 -14.20 12.89 -2.01
N LYS A 216 -15.10 11.94 -1.94
CA LYS A 216 -14.87 10.63 -1.31
C LYS A 216 -15.34 9.54 -2.24
N GLU A 217 -14.45 8.59 -2.52
CA GLU A 217 -14.84 7.37 -3.20
C GLU A 217 -15.84 6.58 -2.36
N LEU A 218 -16.87 6.07 -2.98
CA LEU A 218 -17.88 5.25 -2.30
C LEU A 218 -17.51 3.78 -2.43
N THR A 219 -17.17 3.21 -1.30
CA THR A 219 -16.80 1.80 -1.16
C THR A 219 -17.70 1.09 -0.19
N TYR A 220 -17.85 -0.22 -0.35
CA TYR A 220 -18.58 -1.09 0.57
C TYR A 220 -17.73 -2.32 0.89
N THR A 221 -18.06 -2.98 1.99
CA THR A 221 -17.33 -4.17 2.45
C THR A 221 -18.09 -5.42 2.06
N VAL A 222 -17.39 -6.40 1.52
CA VAL A 222 -17.88 -7.75 1.28
C VAL A 222 -17.07 -8.74 2.08
N GLU A 223 -17.73 -9.73 2.66
CA GLU A 223 -17.04 -10.85 3.28
C GLU A 223 -16.62 -11.84 2.18
N GLU A 224 -15.32 -12.09 2.05
CA GLU A 224 -14.75 -13.01 1.09
C GLU A 224 -14.27 -14.28 1.79
N ARG A 225 -14.78 -15.43 1.33
CA ARG A 225 -14.34 -16.72 1.82
C ARG A 225 -12.99 -17.10 1.20
N TYR A 226 -12.03 -17.46 1.99
CA TYR A 226 -10.76 -18.00 1.52
C TYR A 226 -10.48 -19.38 2.16
N VAL A 227 -9.59 -20.12 1.52
CA VAL A 227 -9.11 -21.42 2.02
C VAL A 227 -7.60 -21.36 2.08
N THR A 228 -7.02 -21.65 3.24
CA THR A 228 -5.55 -21.71 3.40
C THR A 228 -5.00 -22.95 2.69
N LYS A 229 -3.68 -23.02 2.55
CA LYS A 229 -3.01 -24.21 1.96
C LYS A 229 -3.29 -25.48 2.79
N GLU A 230 -3.52 -25.33 4.08
CA GLU A 230 -3.86 -26.43 5.02
C GLU A 230 -5.35 -26.81 4.98
N GLY A 231 -6.13 -26.18 4.09
CA GLY A 231 -7.56 -26.47 3.93
C GLY A 231 -8.46 -25.78 4.96
N ILE A 232 -7.94 -24.86 5.76
CA ILE A 232 -8.73 -24.10 6.75
C ILE A 232 -9.55 -23.05 5.99
N VAL A 233 -10.86 -23.05 6.26
CA VAL A 233 -11.78 -22.05 5.72
C VAL A 233 -11.78 -20.83 6.63
N GLY A 234 -11.52 -19.68 6.07
CA GLY A 234 -11.62 -18.40 6.74
C GLY A 234 -12.47 -17.40 5.95
N TYR A 235 -12.79 -16.30 6.59
CA TYR A 235 -13.51 -15.17 6.00
C TYR A 235 -12.71 -13.91 6.25
N ALA A 236 -12.64 -13.04 5.28
CA ALA A 236 -11.95 -11.76 5.38
C ALA A 236 -12.79 -10.66 4.72
N ASP A 237 -12.82 -9.50 5.35
CA ASP A 237 -13.47 -8.33 4.79
C ASP A 237 -12.63 -7.76 3.65
N ARG A 238 -13.27 -7.57 2.51
CA ARG A 238 -12.70 -6.91 1.35
C ARG A 238 -13.47 -5.64 1.01
N THR A 239 -12.77 -4.51 0.93
CA THR A 239 -13.33 -3.26 0.46
C THR A 239 -13.42 -3.27 -1.06
N VAL A 240 -14.59 -2.94 -1.59
CA VAL A 240 -14.91 -2.90 -3.02
C VAL A 240 -15.35 -1.51 -3.40
N SER A 241 -14.76 -0.95 -4.47
CA SER A 241 -15.18 0.32 -5.05
C SER A 241 -16.52 0.15 -5.80
N THR A 242 -17.38 1.16 -5.69
CA THR A 242 -18.60 1.24 -6.49
C THR A 242 -18.36 1.91 -7.85
N GLY A 243 -17.18 2.56 -8.04
CA GLY A 243 -16.92 3.44 -9.17
C GLY A 243 -17.66 4.78 -9.11
N LEU A 244 -18.39 5.07 -8.02
CA LEU A 244 -19.04 6.34 -7.77
C LEU A 244 -18.38 7.07 -6.60
N PHE A 245 -18.59 8.39 -6.58
CA PHE A 245 -18.01 9.30 -5.58
C PHE A 245 -19.11 10.15 -4.94
N ALA A 246 -18.95 10.42 -3.64
CA ALA A 246 -19.69 11.47 -2.97
C ALA A 246 -18.84 12.76 -3.06
N TYR A 247 -19.40 13.80 -3.69
CA TYR A 247 -18.79 15.13 -3.71
C TYR A 247 -19.51 16.06 -2.73
N CYS A 248 -18.80 17.00 -2.14
CA CYS A 248 -19.33 17.95 -1.17
C CYS A 248 -19.22 19.39 -1.69
N VAL A 249 -20.29 20.15 -1.55
CA VAL A 249 -20.34 21.59 -1.83
C VAL A 249 -21.16 22.28 -0.73
N GLY A 250 -20.54 23.22 -0.02
CA GLY A 250 -21.16 23.93 1.08
C GLY A 250 -21.68 23.00 2.20
N GLY A 251 -20.92 21.95 2.51
CA GLY A 251 -21.27 20.95 3.52
C GLY A 251 -22.43 20.03 3.14
N ARG A 252 -22.81 19.98 1.85
CA ARG A 252 -23.84 19.08 1.32
C ARG A 252 -23.23 18.15 0.29
N TYR A 253 -23.68 16.92 0.28
CA TYR A 253 -23.14 15.84 -0.57
C TYR A 253 -24.08 15.52 -1.73
N GLY A 254 -23.49 15.21 -2.88
CA GLY A 254 -24.13 14.65 -4.05
C GLY A 254 -23.35 13.46 -4.58
N LEU A 255 -23.93 12.71 -5.50
CA LEU A 255 -23.28 11.63 -6.25
C LEU A 255 -22.67 12.17 -7.54
N MET A 256 -21.48 11.66 -7.90
CA MET A 256 -20.88 11.84 -9.21
C MET A 256 -20.21 10.54 -9.68
N ASP A 257 -20.03 10.39 -10.99
CA ASP A 257 -19.37 9.24 -11.57
C ASP A 257 -17.82 9.41 -11.60
N SER A 258 -17.11 8.38 -12.06
CA SER A 258 -15.64 8.41 -12.20
C SER A 258 -15.14 9.40 -13.27
N HIS A 259 -16.02 9.89 -14.13
CA HIS A 259 -15.73 10.96 -15.11
C HIS A 259 -16.17 12.32 -14.58
N CYS A 260 -16.54 12.37 -13.29
CA CYS A 260 -16.87 13.59 -12.57
C CYS A 260 -18.16 14.27 -13.01
N ARG A 261 -18.99 13.56 -13.72
CA ARG A 261 -20.31 14.04 -14.06
C ARG A 261 -21.21 13.88 -12.84
N ARG A 262 -21.86 14.97 -12.46
CA ARG A 262 -22.85 14.95 -11.37
C ARG A 262 -24.00 14.04 -11.74
N ILE A 263 -24.33 13.15 -10.81
CA ILE A 263 -25.48 12.27 -10.88
C ILE A 263 -26.63 12.89 -10.11
N THR A 264 -26.34 13.45 -8.91
CA THR A 264 -27.32 14.21 -8.14
C THR A 264 -26.77 15.59 -7.80
N GLU A 265 -27.66 16.55 -7.53
CA GLU A 265 -27.27 17.79 -6.85
C GLU A 265 -26.81 17.50 -5.41
N PRO A 266 -26.04 18.43 -4.76
CA PRO A 266 -25.56 18.26 -3.39
C PRO A 266 -26.71 18.53 -2.40
N LEU A 267 -27.55 17.56 -2.19
CA LEU A 267 -28.80 17.68 -1.41
C LEU A 267 -28.73 16.98 -0.05
N TYR A 268 -27.70 16.18 0.20
CA TYR A 268 -27.62 15.26 1.33
C TYR A 268 -26.58 15.70 2.37
N LYS A 269 -26.72 15.27 3.61
CA LYS A 269 -25.72 15.45 4.66
C LYS A 269 -24.59 14.45 4.60
N GLY A 270 -24.81 13.32 3.98
CA GLY A 270 -23.83 12.27 3.78
C GLY A 270 -24.34 11.22 2.80
N ILE A 271 -23.45 10.54 2.14
CA ILE A 271 -23.76 9.42 1.26
C ILE A 271 -22.76 8.31 1.56
N GLU A 272 -23.27 7.09 1.72
CA GLU A 272 -22.48 5.89 1.97
C GLU A 272 -22.94 4.79 1.00
N ALA A 273 -22.01 3.95 0.54
CA ALA A 273 -22.38 2.80 -0.27
C ALA A 273 -22.85 1.65 0.62
N VAL A 274 -23.98 1.07 0.26
CA VAL A 274 -24.51 -0.17 0.85
C VAL A 274 -24.00 -1.38 0.05
N ASN A 275 -23.99 -1.25 -1.28
CA ASN A 275 -23.42 -2.21 -2.22
C ASN A 275 -23.12 -1.50 -3.55
N ALA A 276 -22.77 -2.25 -4.60
CA ALA A 276 -22.39 -1.69 -5.90
C ALA A 276 -23.46 -0.79 -6.56
N GLY A 277 -24.74 -0.93 -6.22
CA GLY A 277 -25.83 -0.22 -6.86
C GLY A 277 -26.77 0.50 -5.91
N MET A 278 -26.51 0.47 -4.60
CA MET A 278 -27.37 1.05 -3.57
C MET A 278 -26.56 1.97 -2.66
N PHE A 279 -27.04 3.18 -2.46
CA PHE A 279 -26.38 4.23 -1.69
C PHE A 279 -27.36 4.80 -0.65
N LYS A 280 -26.95 4.75 0.60
CA LYS A 280 -27.68 5.37 1.70
C LYS A 280 -27.33 6.85 1.75
N ALA A 281 -28.32 7.71 1.59
CA ALA A 281 -28.17 9.15 1.64
C ALA A 281 -28.94 9.71 2.85
N THR A 282 -28.22 10.42 3.74
CA THR A 282 -28.81 11.08 4.91
C THR A 282 -29.38 12.44 4.50
N LEU A 283 -30.63 12.71 4.83
CA LEU A 283 -31.27 13.98 4.53
C LEU A 283 -30.76 15.10 5.47
N LEU A 284 -31.16 16.34 5.15
CA LEU A 284 -30.70 17.52 5.88
C LEU A 284 -31.21 17.60 7.31
N ASP A 285 -32.28 16.87 7.65
CA ASP A 285 -32.83 16.75 9.00
C ASP A 285 -31.94 15.87 9.95
N TRP A 286 -30.92 15.21 9.42
CA TRP A 286 -30.01 14.31 10.12
C TRP A 286 -30.59 12.98 10.62
N TYR A 287 -31.89 12.78 10.48
CA TYR A 287 -32.59 11.61 11.01
C TYR A 287 -33.19 10.74 9.92
N SER A 288 -33.58 11.36 8.80
CA SER A 288 -34.18 10.65 7.69
C SER A 288 -33.11 10.18 6.69
N GLU A 289 -33.29 8.97 6.21
CA GLU A 289 -32.39 8.36 5.20
C GLU A 289 -33.24 7.92 4.00
N VAL A 290 -32.64 8.00 2.84
CA VAL A 290 -33.19 7.44 1.60
C VAL A 290 -32.15 6.55 0.94
N ILE A 291 -32.60 5.58 0.19
CA ILE A 291 -31.74 4.75 -0.65
C ILE A 291 -31.80 5.27 -2.08
N LEU A 292 -30.63 5.53 -2.63
CA LEU A 292 -30.45 5.94 -4.01
C LEU A 292 -29.95 4.74 -4.82
N ASP A 293 -30.36 4.66 -6.06
CA ASP A 293 -29.71 3.79 -7.05
C ASP A 293 -28.45 4.47 -7.65
N ALA A 294 -27.71 3.76 -8.50
CA ALA A 294 -26.52 4.28 -9.17
C ALA A 294 -26.82 5.44 -10.15
N LYS A 295 -28.07 5.73 -10.45
CA LYS A 295 -28.51 6.89 -11.24
C LYS A 295 -28.99 8.05 -10.35
N GLY A 296 -28.86 7.92 -9.02
CA GLY A 296 -29.28 8.92 -8.06
C GLY A 296 -30.79 9.00 -7.83
N GLN A 297 -31.57 8.00 -8.28
CA GLN A 297 -33.01 7.94 -8.08
C GLN A 297 -33.31 7.29 -6.73
N VAL A 298 -34.28 7.88 -6.01
CA VAL A 298 -34.73 7.31 -4.74
C VAL A 298 -35.44 5.99 -5.00
N MET A 299 -34.92 4.94 -4.41
CA MET A 299 -35.52 3.60 -4.45
C MET A 299 -36.70 3.56 -3.46
N ARG A 300 -37.83 3.04 -3.88
CA ARG A 300 -39.06 2.90 -3.07
C ARG A 300 -39.10 1.54 -2.40
#